data_befb2689ed91bed2a5a989529e2b4090
#
_entry.id   befb2689ed91bed2a5a989529e2b4090
#
_cell.length_a   1.000
_cell.length_b   1.000
_cell.length_c   1.000
_cell.angle_alpha   90.00
_cell.angle_beta   90.00
_cell.angle_gamma   90.00
#
_symmetry.space_group_name_H-M   'P 1'
#
loop_
_entity.id
_entity.type
_entity.pdbx_description
1 polymer ?
#
loop_
_entity_poly.entity_id
_entity_poly.type
_entity_poly.pdbx_seq_one_letter_code
_entity_poly.pdbx_strand_id
1 'polypeptide(L)'
;DPRQVLRRNLQRAQAMGLDFLIAPDMEFFYFAPPENGQPPKPLDEASFFDLTTTDVTGTLRKETIRTLETMSIPVEYSFHEDAPSQHEIDLRHTDALTMADSVMTFRLVVKEVAAAQGVHATFMPKPLEGVQGSGMHLHLSLFNNNGTDDSDSNAFYSPDDAYNLSDTAKKFMAGLLHHASEITAVTNQTVNSYKRLVPGFEAPVHVSWARNNRSGLIRVPVPKKANPSATRIEYRSPDPACNPYLAFSVILAAGLRGIEQNYELPAEADANLFEMHDGDLDKLGIAQLPQSLSEALNVMESSTLVREALGEHIFEWFLRNKRSEWRGYKTQVTPFELQRYLKSI
;
A
#
# COMPACT_ATOMS: atom_id res chain seq x y z
N ASP A 1 -9.38 8.34 -17.97
CA ASP A 1 -9.97 8.47 -16.65
C ASP A 1 -9.56 7.25 -15.79
N PRO A 2 -8.83 7.46 -14.65
CA PRO A 2 -8.37 6.37 -13.78
C PRO A 2 -9.50 5.48 -13.23
N ARG A 3 -10.64 6.07 -12.88
CA ARG A 3 -11.80 5.32 -12.38
C ARG A 3 -12.34 4.32 -13.42
N GLN A 4 -12.29 4.67 -14.71
CA GLN A 4 -12.68 3.76 -15.80
C GLN A 4 -11.65 2.64 -16.01
N VAL A 5 -10.37 2.89 -15.71
CA VAL A 5 -9.34 1.84 -15.73
C VAL A 5 -9.69 0.76 -14.70
N LEU A 6 -10.03 1.17 -13.47
CA LEU A 6 -10.42 0.21 -12.43
C LEU A 6 -11.69 -0.55 -12.82
N ARG A 7 -12.72 0.13 -13.31
CA ARG A 7 -13.96 -0.55 -13.78
C ARG A 7 -13.69 -1.64 -14.81
N ARG A 8 -12.83 -1.38 -15.78
CA ARG A 8 -12.47 -2.35 -16.82
C ARG A 8 -11.77 -3.58 -16.23
N ASN A 9 -10.85 -3.39 -15.28
CA ASN A 9 -10.19 -4.51 -14.61
C ASN A 9 -11.15 -5.30 -13.72
N LEU A 10 -12.08 -4.62 -13.04
CA LEU A 10 -13.15 -5.28 -12.26
C LEU A 10 -14.08 -6.10 -13.17
N GLN A 11 -14.45 -5.59 -14.34
CA GLN A 11 -15.25 -6.35 -15.33
C GLN A 11 -14.52 -7.64 -15.78
N ARG A 12 -13.19 -7.61 -15.88
CA ARG A 12 -12.40 -8.82 -16.15
C ARG A 12 -12.53 -9.84 -15.01
N ALA A 13 -12.42 -9.41 -13.76
CA ALA A 13 -12.64 -10.30 -12.61
C ALA A 13 -14.06 -10.86 -12.58
N GLN A 14 -15.07 -10.03 -12.83
CA GLN A 14 -16.48 -10.43 -12.90
C GLN A 14 -16.75 -11.45 -14.00
N ALA A 15 -16.08 -11.31 -15.16
CA ALA A 15 -16.17 -12.31 -16.24
C ALA A 15 -15.55 -13.67 -15.84
N MET A 16 -14.67 -13.69 -14.84
CA MET A 16 -14.13 -14.91 -14.23
C MET A 16 -14.99 -15.44 -13.08
N GLY A 17 -16.13 -14.81 -12.79
CA GLY A 17 -17.02 -15.17 -11.68
C GLY A 17 -16.54 -14.62 -10.31
N LEU A 18 -15.72 -13.56 -10.28
CA LEU A 18 -15.08 -13.06 -9.08
C LEU A 18 -15.38 -11.57 -8.85
N ASP A 19 -15.68 -11.21 -7.61
CA ASP A 19 -15.76 -9.85 -7.13
C ASP A 19 -14.54 -9.54 -6.24
N PHE A 20 -13.98 -8.35 -6.39
CA PHE A 20 -12.78 -7.91 -5.70
C PHE A 20 -13.11 -6.92 -4.58
N LEU A 21 -12.80 -7.30 -3.35
CA LEU A 21 -13.01 -6.50 -2.13
C LEU A 21 -11.68 -6.05 -1.56
N ILE A 22 -11.66 -4.81 -1.05
CA ILE A 22 -10.47 -4.17 -0.46
C ILE A 22 -10.83 -3.48 0.86
N ALA A 23 -9.91 -3.57 1.84
CA ALA A 23 -9.88 -2.72 3.02
C ALA A 23 -8.48 -2.13 3.15
N PRO A 24 -8.30 -0.82 3.09
CA PRO A 24 -7.01 -0.18 3.29
C PRO A 24 -6.81 0.22 4.76
N ASP A 25 -5.60 0.02 5.25
CA ASP A 25 -5.06 0.65 6.45
C ASP A 25 -4.37 1.93 5.99
N MET A 26 -4.87 3.10 6.44
CA MET A 26 -4.47 4.40 5.90
C MET A 26 -3.60 5.15 6.90
N GLU A 27 -2.29 5.17 6.68
CA GLU A 27 -1.34 5.91 7.50
C GLU A 27 -1.12 7.33 6.97
N PHE A 28 -0.92 8.28 7.88
CA PHE A 28 -0.65 9.67 7.56
C PHE A 28 -0.04 10.42 8.76
N PHE A 29 0.45 11.65 8.53
CA PHE A 29 1.03 12.49 9.57
C PHE A 29 0.22 13.77 9.76
N TYR A 30 0.19 14.24 11.01
CA TYR A 30 -0.22 15.60 11.38
C TYR A 30 1.00 16.42 11.80
N PHE A 31 1.15 17.59 11.20
CA PHE A 31 2.24 18.53 11.51
C PHE A 31 1.70 19.92 11.85
N ALA A 32 2.53 20.72 12.52
CA ALA A 32 2.32 22.16 12.56
C ALA A 32 2.26 22.71 11.11
N PRO A 33 1.59 23.85 10.88
CA PRO A 33 1.56 24.45 9.54
C PRO A 33 2.97 24.60 8.98
N PRO A 34 3.20 24.20 7.70
CA PRO A 34 4.52 24.18 7.11
C PRO A 34 5.09 25.60 6.97
N GLU A 35 6.33 25.78 7.41
CA GLU A 35 7.11 26.98 7.17
C GLU A 35 8.07 26.75 6.01
N ASN A 36 8.17 27.74 5.09
CA ASN A 36 9.01 27.60 3.91
C ASN A 36 10.47 27.30 4.26
N GLY A 37 10.97 26.18 3.73
CA GLY A 37 12.36 25.74 3.91
C GLY A 37 12.68 25.11 5.25
N GLN A 38 11.71 24.97 6.15
CA GLN A 38 11.89 24.26 7.42
C GLN A 38 11.42 22.79 7.30
N PRO A 39 12.04 21.87 8.08
CA PRO A 39 11.54 20.50 8.20
C PRO A 39 10.13 20.48 8.81
N PRO A 40 9.33 19.44 8.50
CA PRO A 40 8.04 19.24 9.15
C PRO A 40 8.19 19.17 10.67
N LYS A 41 7.32 19.86 11.43
CA LYS A 41 7.35 19.88 12.88
C LYS A 41 6.24 18.99 13.44
N PRO A 42 6.58 17.84 14.08
CA PRO A 42 5.61 16.99 14.76
C PRO A 42 4.83 17.76 15.85
N LEU A 43 3.60 17.33 16.09
CA LEU A 43 2.72 17.88 17.14
C LEU A 43 2.85 17.15 18.47
N ASP A 44 3.40 15.93 18.44
CA ASP A 44 3.60 15.07 19.60
C ASP A 44 4.87 14.22 19.44
N GLU A 45 5.23 13.53 20.52
CA GLU A 45 6.31 12.53 20.60
C GLU A 45 5.74 11.15 21.01
N ALA A 46 4.44 10.93 20.77
CA ALA A 46 3.78 9.68 21.10
C ALA A 46 4.28 8.53 20.21
N SER A 47 3.94 7.31 20.59
CA SER A 47 4.34 6.07 19.92
C SER A 47 3.15 5.13 19.73
N PHE A 48 3.41 3.95 19.21
CA PHE A 48 2.39 2.95 18.87
C PHE A 48 1.39 2.68 19.99
N PHE A 49 0.09 2.81 19.65
CA PHE A 49 -1.04 2.68 20.57
C PHE A 49 -1.04 3.61 21.78
N ASP A 50 -0.35 4.76 21.72
CA ASP A 50 -0.41 5.73 22.81
C ASP A 50 -1.85 6.24 23.00
N LEU A 51 -2.31 6.17 24.25
CA LEU A 51 -3.64 6.56 24.69
C LEU A 51 -3.63 7.76 25.63
N THR A 52 -2.55 8.56 25.62
CA THR A 52 -2.45 9.70 26.52
C THR A 52 -3.51 10.75 26.22
N THR A 53 -4.03 11.38 27.28
CA THR A 53 -5.02 12.47 27.16
C THR A 53 -4.40 13.77 26.64
N THR A 54 -3.09 13.82 26.50
CA THR A 54 -2.31 14.93 25.92
C THR A 54 -2.21 14.83 24.39
N ASP A 55 -2.72 13.77 23.79
CA ASP A 55 -2.81 13.59 22.34
C ASP A 55 -3.83 14.59 21.74
N VAL A 56 -3.33 15.77 21.37
CA VAL A 56 -4.11 16.80 20.65
C VAL A 56 -4.66 16.24 19.34
N THR A 57 -3.95 15.29 18.75
CA THR A 57 -4.26 14.69 17.45
C THR A 57 -5.36 13.62 17.53
N GLY A 58 -5.60 13.02 18.71
CA GLY A 58 -6.72 12.10 18.94
C GLY A 58 -8.08 12.75 18.74
N THR A 59 -8.20 14.06 19.01
CA THR A 59 -9.43 14.82 18.70
C THR A 59 -9.64 14.98 17.20
N LEU A 60 -8.56 15.20 16.44
CA LEU A 60 -8.62 15.28 14.98
C LEU A 60 -9.05 13.94 14.36
N ARG A 61 -8.50 12.81 14.84
CA ARG A 61 -8.95 11.48 14.39
C ARG A 61 -10.42 11.25 14.66
N LYS A 62 -10.91 11.56 15.87
CA LYS A 62 -12.33 11.40 16.23
C LYS A 62 -13.25 12.23 15.33
N GLU A 63 -12.88 13.45 15.03
CA GLU A 63 -13.67 14.32 14.13
C GLU A 63 -13.65 13.82 12.69
N THR A 64 -12.48 13.37 12.22
CA THR A 64 -12.34 12.71 10.91
C THR A 64 -13.24 11.48 10.80
N ILE A 65 -13.24 10.59 11.80
CA ILE A 65 -14.08 9.39 11.83
C ILE A 65 -15.56 9.76 11.77
N ARG A 66 -16.02 10.71 12.60
CA ARG A 66 -17.42 11.15 12.57
C ARG A 66 -17.84 11.68 11.23
N THR A 67 -16.95 12.46 10.58
CA THR A 67 -17.22 13.01 9.25
C THR A 67 -17.33 11.90 8.21
N LEU A 68 -16.39 10.94 8.20
CA LEU A 68 -16.40 9.80 7.30
C LEU A 68 -17.66 8.94 7.47
N GLU A 69 -18.02 8.61 8.71
CA GLU A 69 -19.22 7.81 9.00
C GLU A 69 -20.51 8.54 8.57
N THR A 70 -20.57 9.87 8.75
CA THR A 70 -21.69 10.69 8.24
C THR A 70 -21.80 10.63 6.71
N MET A 71 -20.67 10.47 6.02
CA MET A 71 -20.59 10.29 4.58
C MET A 71 -20.76 8.82 4.14
N SER A 72 -21.16 7.93 5.05
CA SER A 72 -21.32 6.50 4.80
C SER A 72 -20.00 5.78 4.42
N ILE A 73 -18.87 6.28 4.90
CA ILE A 73 -17.55 5.62 4.80
C ILE A 73 -17.21 5.03 6.18
N PRO A 74 -17.49 3.74 6.41
CA PRO A 74 -17.33 3.14 7.73
C PRO A 74 -15.86 2.90 8.07
N VAL A 75 -15.50 3.25 9.31
CA VAL A 75 -14.18 3.02 9.88
C VAL A 75 -14.18 1.72 10.71
N GLU A 76 -13.07 0.99 10.72
CA GLU A 76 -12.90 -0.23 11.51
C GLU A 76 -12.05 0.04 12.75
N TYR A 77 -10.84 0.62 12.57
CA TYR A 77 -9.91 0.95 13.64
C TYR A 77 -9.31 2.35 13.45
N SER A 78 -8.76 2.89 14.54
CA SER A 78 -7.96 4.12 14.52
C SER A 78 -7.03 4.16 15.73
N PHE A 79 -5.77 4.43 15.52
CA PHE A 79 -4.74 4.51 16.57
C PHE A 79 -3.60 5.45 16.19
N HIS A 80 -2.71 5.70 17.16
CA HIS A 80 -1.44 6.38 16.95
C HIS A 80 -0.42 5.37 16.47
N GLU A 81 0.33 5.70 15.40
CA GLU A 81 1.38 4.88 14.83
C GLU A 81 2.74 5.09 15.52
N ASP A 82 3.78 4.38 15.06
CA ASP A 82 5.10 4.36 15.69
C ASP A 82 5.83 5.69 15.65
N ALA A 83 5.74 6.41 14.53
CA ALA A 83 6.46 7.67 14.38
C ALA A 83 5.72 8.83 15.08
N PRO A 84 6.46 9.83 15.61
CA PRO A 84 5.85 11.04 16.16
C PRO A 84 4.85 11.67 15.20
N SER A 85 3.64 11.94 15.69
CA SER A 85 2.53 12.52 14.91
C SER A 85 2.06 11.67 13.72
N GLN A 86 2.34 10.38 13.73
CA GLN A 86 1.84 9.42 12.75
C GLN A 86 0.55 8.76 13.25
N HIS A 87 -0.43 8.64 12.38
CA HIS A 87 -1.75 8.11 12.68
C HIS A 87 -2.20 7.14 11.63
N GLU A 88 -3.06 6.20 12.04
CA GLU A 88 -3.71 5.25 11.16
C GLU A 88 -5.21 5.26 11.38
N ILE A 89 -5.95 5.14 10.28
CA ILE A 89 -7.39 4.92 10.25
C ILE A 89 -7.68 3.86 9.19
N ASP A 90 -8.22 2.72 9.64
CA ASP A 90 -8.56 1.58 8.79
C ASP A 90 -9.99 1.70 8.30
N LEU A 91 -10.21 1.56 7.01
CA LEU A 91 -11.53 1.56 6.42
C LEU A 91 -12.08 0.12 6.35
N ARG A 92 -13.37 -0.01 6.65
CA ARG A 92 -14.05 -1.31 6.54
C ARG A 92 -14.16 -1.74 5.09
N HIS A 93 -13.90 -3.01 4.80
CA HIS A 93 -13.88 -3.57 3.44
C HIS A 93 -15.19 -3.33 2.66
N THR A 94 -15.01 -3.06 1.37
CA THR A 94 -16.11 -2.97 0.40
C THR A 94 -15.58 -3.32 -1.01
N ASP A 95 -16.45 -3.29 -2.03
CA ASP A 95 -16.00 -3.45 -3.41
C ASP A 95 -14.93 -2.43 -3.79
N ALA A 96 -14.00 -2.83 -4.64
CA ALA A 96 -12.80 -2.05 -4.93
C ALA A 96 -13.08 -0.69 -5.59
N LEU A 97 -14.19 -0.53 -6.33
CA LEU A 97 -14.52 0.75 -6.94
C LEU A 97 -15.02 1.75 -5.89
N THR A 98 -15.94 1.34 -5.04
CA THR A 98 -16.43 2.11 -3.89
C THR A 98 -15.27 2.44 -2.96
N MET A 99 -14.36 1.48 -2.71
CA MET A 99 -13.19 1.72 -1.87
C MET A 99 -12.24 2.76 -2.48
N ALA A 100 -11.98 2.72 -3.77
CA ALA A 100 -11.14 3.74 -4.42
C ALA A 100 -11.76 5.15 -4.33
N ASP A 101 -13.07 5.27 -4.50
CA ASP A 101 -13.83 6.51 -4.29
C ASP A 101 -13.71 6.97 -2.82
N SER A 102 -13.82 6.04 -1.87
CA SER A 102 -13.70 6.29 -0.42
C SER A 102 -12.30 6.77 -0.02
N VAL A 103 -11.23 6.17 -0.56
CA VAL A 103 -9.84 6.60 -0.31
C VAL A 103 -9.60 8.03 -0.80
N MET A 104 -10.16 8.42 -1.94
CA MET A 104 -10.05 9.81 -2.42
C MET A 104 -10.76 10.78 -1.48
N THR A 105 -11.97 10.43 -1.04
CA THR A 105 -12.77 11.22 -0.08
C THR A 105 -12.07 11.28 1.28
N PHE A 106 -11.57 10.15 1.78
CA PHE A 106 -10.81 10.05 3.03
C PHE A 106 -9.66 11.04 3.09
N ARG A 107 -8.82 11.09 2.06
CA ARG A 107 -7.68 12.02 2.00
C ARG A 107 -8.13 13.49 2.07
N LEU A 108 -9.24 13.82 1.44
CA LEU A 108 -9.79 15.16 1.50
C LEU A 108 -10.29 15.47 2.91
N VAL A 109 -11.09 14.59 3.50
CA VAL A 109 -11.67 14.78 4.86
C VAL A 109 -10.57 14.94 5.90
N VAL A 110 -9.54 14.08 5.90
CA VAL A 110 -8.40 14.21 6.84
C VAL A 110 -7.74 15.58 6.75
N LYS A 111 -7.49 16.07 5.53
CA LYS A 111 -6.86 17.38 5.30
C LYS A 111 -7.76 18.55 5.71
N GLU A 112 -9.05 18.50 5.38
CA GLU A 112 -10.01 19.56 5.71
C GLU A 112 -10.24 19.67 7.22
N VAL A 113 -10.41 18.54 7.91
CA VAL A 113 -10.54 18.49 9.37
C VAL A 113 -9.30 19.06 10.05
N ALA A 114 -8.11 18.68 9.60
CA ALA A 114 -6.85 19.19 10.11
C ALA A 114 -6.72 20.71 9.87
N ALA A 115 -6.96 21.16 8.64
CA ALA A 115 -6.85 22.57 8.26
C ALA A 115 -7.80 23.46 9.06
N ALA A 116 -9.03 23.00 9.34
CA ALA A 116 -10.00 23.71 10.17
C ALA A 116 -9.50 23.96 11.61
N GLN A 117 -8.55 23.19 12.08
CA GLN A 117 -7.93 23.32 13.40
C GLN A 117 -6.48 23.85 13.36
N GLY A 118 -6.05 24.39 12.22
CA GLY A 118 -4.71 24.96 12.04
C GLY A 118 -3.58 23.92 12.01
N VAL A 119 -3.90 22.68 11.64
CA VAL A 119 -2.96 21.55 11.51
C VAL A 119 -2.77 21.18 10.04
N HIS A 120 -1.57 20.75 9.68
CA HIS A 120 -1.26 20.25 8.35
C HIS A 120 -1.26 18.72 8.34
N ALA A 121 -2.20 18.11 7.60
CA ALA A 121 -2.21 16.67 7.38
C ALA A 121 -1.52 16.32 6.05
N THR A 122 -0.68 15.27 6.05
CA THR A 122 0.00 14.81 4.85
C THR A 122 0.00 13.30 4.72
N PHE A 123 -0.18 12.85 3.47
CA PHE A 123 -0.04 11.45 3.03
C PHE A 123 1.31 11.21 2.33
N MET A 124 2.30 12.04 2.60
CA MET A 124 3.66 11.86 2.10
C MET A 124 4.25 10.57 2.65
N PRO A 125 4.79 9.67 1.81
CA PRO A 125 5.24 8.35 2.26
C PRO A 125 6.37 8.38 3.29
N LYS A 126 7.26 9.37 3.24
CA LYS A 126 8.38 9.52 4.19
C LYS A 126 8.65 11.00 4.47
N PRO A 127 7.86 11.65 5.34
CA PRO A 127 8.05 13.07 5.63
C PRO A 127 9.16 13.36 6.65
N LEU A 128 9.50 12.39 7.50
CA LEU A 128 10.52 12.50 8.54
C LEU A 128 11.66 11.51 8.28
N GLU A 129 12.89 11.95 8.54
CA GLU A 129 14.09 11.10 8.50
C GLU A 129 14.22 10.30 9.81
N GLY A 130 14.73 9.06 9.72
CA GLY A 130 15.07 8.24 10.88
C GLY A 130 13.90 7.58 11.61
N VAL A 131 12.65 7.74 11.15
CA VAL A 131 11.45 7.10 11.72
C VAL A 131 10.64 6.38 10.64
N GLN A 132 9.59 5.65 10.99
CA GLN A 132 8.71 4.96 10.04
C GLN A 132 8.05 5.95 9.07
N GLY A 133 7.71 5.48 7.87
CA GLY A 133 6.94 6.22 6.88
C GLY A 133 5.51 5.68 6.78
N SER A 134 4.65 6.40 6.05
CA SER A 134 3.25 6.03 5.87
C SER A 134 3.05 5.00 4.78
N GLY A 135 2.41 3.87 5.14
CA GLY A 135 1.90 2.86 4.24
C GLY A 135 0.41 3.03 3.93
N MET A 136 -0.03 2.33 2.91
CA MET A 136 -1.42 2.00 2.66
C MET A 136 -1.47 0.49 2.45
N HIS A 137 -1.49 -0.25 3.56
CA HIS A 137 -1.59 -1.71 3.48
C HIS A 137 -2.97 -2.09 2.96
N LEU A 138 -3.04 -3.03 2.05
CA LEU A 138 -4.30 -3.40 1.42
C LEU A 138 -4.68 -4.83 1.79
N HIS A 139 -5.74 -4.97 2.57
CA HIS A 139 -6.39 -6.24 2.79
C HIS A 139 -7.25 -6.59 1.58
N LEU A 140 -6.94 -7.70 0.93
CA LEU A 140 -7.50 -8.12 -0.35
C LEU A 140 -8.22 -9.46 -0.21
N SER A 141 -9.38 -9.57 -0.82
CA SER A 141 -10.13 -10.83 -0.95
C SER A 141 -10.88 -10.88 -2.27
N LEU A 142 -11.11 -12.10 -2.76
CA LEU A 142 -12.01 -12.37 -3.89
C LEU A 142 -13.22 -13.14 -3.38
N PHE A 143 -14.38 -12.81 -3.91
CA PHE A 143 -15.63 -13.50 -3.62
C PHE A 143 -16.23 -14.03 -4.91
N ASN A 144 -16.84 -15.23 -4.82
CA ASN A 144 -17.57 -15.79 -5.96
C ASN A 144 -18.86 -14.99 -6.16
N ASN A 145 -19.12 -14.54 -7.40
CA ASN A 145 -20.32 -13.74 -7.72
C ASN A 145 -21.53 -14.60 -8.14
N ASN A 146 -21.60 -15.85 -7.69
CA ASN A 146 -22.65 -16.83 -8.05
C ASN A 146 -24.02 -16.55 -7.41
N GLY A 147 -24.22 -15.37 -6.82
CA GLY A 147 -25.53 -14.91 -6.35
C GLY A 147 -26.01 -15.49 -5.00
N THR A 148 -25.16 -16.15 -4.26
CA THR A 148 -25.45 -16.59 -2.88
C THR A 148 -24.74 -15.65 -1.91
N ASP A 149 -25.52 -15.01 -1.01
CA ASP A 149 -25.01 -14.18 0.11
C ASP A 149 -24.32 -15.00 1.21
N ASP A 150 -23.83 -16.19 0.92
CA ASP A 150 -23.28 -17.10 1.91
C ASP A 150 -21.81 -16.78 2.23
N SER A 151 -21.44 -16.97 3.49
CA SER A 151 -20.06 -16.93 3.99
C SER A 151 -19.10 -17.88 3.22
N ASP A 152 -19.64 -18.84 2.52
CA ASP A 152 -18.93 -19.78 1.65
C ASP A 152 -18.54 -19.18 0.29
N SER A 153 -18.91 -17.92 0.04
CA SER A 153 -18.59 -17.23 -1.21
C SER A 153 -17.15 -16.70 -1.29
N ASN A 154 -16.39 -16.68 -0.19
CA ASN A 154 -14.99 -16.19 -0.20
C ASN A 154 -14.09 -17.17 -0.97
N ALA A 155 -13.67 -16.76 -2.17
CA ALA A 155 -12.85 -17.57 -3.07
C ALA A 155 -11.42 -17.82 -2.54
N PHE A 156 -10.99 -17.09 -1.48
CA PHE A 156 -9.69 -17.30 -0.86
C PHE A 156 -9.70 -18.35 0.24
N TYR A 157 -10.87 -18.76 0.72
CA TYR A 157 -10.98 -19.72 1.81
C TYR A 157 -10.94 -21.18 1.33
N SER A 158 -10.20 -22.03 2.06
CA SER A 158 -10.28 -23.49 1.99
C SER A 158 -10.08 -24.10 3.38
N PRO A 159 -11.02 -24.92 3.87
CA PRO A 159 -10.90 -25.55 5.18
C PRO A 159 -9.82 -26.64 5.24
N ASP A 160 -9.41 -27.17 4.09
CA ASP A 160 -8.46 -28.29 4.00
C ASP A 160 -7.00 -27.86 3.98
N ASP A 161 -6.74 -26.54 3.93
CA ASP A 161 -5.38 -25.97 3.91
C ASP A 161 -4.93 -25.53 5.30
N ALA A 162 -3.64 -25.71 5.60
CA ALA A 162 -3.06 -25.37 6.90
C ALA A 162 -3.23 -23.89 7.28
N TYR A 163 -3.35 -23.00 6.29
CA TYR A 163 -3.56 -21.56 6.47
C TYR A 163 -4.96 -21.11 6.06
N ASN A 164 -5.86 -22.06 5.81
CA ASN A 164 -7.19 -21.85 5.23
C ASN A 164 -7.18 -21.10 3.89
N LEU A 165 -6.09 -21.19 3.12
CA LEU A 165 -5.95 -20.57 1.82
C LEU A 165 -6.32 -21.54 0.70
N SER A 166 -7.24 -21.12 -0.14
CA SER A 166 -7.60 -21.84 -1.35
C SER A 166 -6.48 -21.81 -2.40
N ASP A 167 -6.59 -22.69 -3.40
CA ASP A 167 -5.72 -22.65 -4.57
C ASP A 167 -5.83 -21.31 -5.32
N THR A 168 -7.02 -20.71 -5.37
CA THR A 168 -7.24 -19.36 -5.92
C THR A 168 -6.45 -18.29 -5.16
N ALA A 169 -6.46 -18.31 -3.83
CA ALA A 169 -5.68 -17.38 -3.02
C ALA A 169 -4.18 -17.54 -3.28
N LYS A 170 -3.68 -18.78 -3.30
CA LYS A 170 -2.26 -19.08 -3.54
C LYS A 170 -1.79 -18.58 -4.91
N LYS A 171 -2.59 -18.81 -5.95
CA LYS A 171 -2.30 -18.34 -7.31
C LYS A 171 -2.36 -16.81 -7.40
N PHE A 172 -3.32 -16.18 -6.74
CA PHE A 172 -3.42 -14.73 -6.67
C PHE A 172 -2.18 -14.12 -6.00
N MET A 173 -1.74 -14.68 -4.85
CA MET A 173 -0.51 -14.27 -4.16
C MET A 173 0.72 -14.47 -5.05
N ALA A 174 0.82 -15.62 -5.73
CA ALA A 174 1.91 -15.89 -6.66
C ALA A 174 1.98 -14.86 -7.78
N GLY A 175 0.82 -14.45 -8.32
CA GLY A 175 0.71 -13.38 -9.31
C GLY A 175 1.21 -12.04 -8.79
N LEU A 176 0.84 -11.67 -7.56
CA LEU A 176 1.32 -10.44 -6.91
C LEU A 176 2.84 -10.46 -6.73
N LEU A 177 3.40 -11.57 -6.25
CA LEU A 177 4.85 -11.71 -6.06
C LEU A 177 5.59 -11.66 -7.39
N HIS A 178 5.10 -12.38 -8.42
CA HIS A 178 5.73 -12.43 -9.73
C HIS A 178 5.82 -11.05 -10.40
N HIS A 179 4.76 -10.26 -10.29
CA HIS A 179 4.64 -8.93 -10.91
C HIS A 179 4.93 -7.77 -9.95
N ALA A 180 5.42 -8.03 -8.73
CA ALA A 180 5.64 -7.03 -7.70
C ALA A 180 6.46 -5.83 -8.20
N SER A 181 7.62 -6.10 -8.80
CA SER A 181 8.51 -5.05 -9.32
C SER A 181 7.90 -4.27 -10.47
N GLU A 182 7.08 -4.91 -11.31
CA GLU A 182 6.41 -4.27 -12.44
C GLU A 182 5.36 -3.25 -12.01
N ILE A 183 4.61 -3.55 -10.94
CA ILE A 183 3.53 -2.68 -10.44
C ILE A 183 4.01 -1.62 -9.45
N THR A 184 5.24 -1.72 -8.94
CA THR A 184 5.78 -0.82 -7.89
C THR A 184 5.72 0.66 -8.30
N ALA A 185 6.03 1.01 -9.54
CA ALA A 185 5.94 2.42 -9.99
C ALA A 185 4.53 3.01 -9.85
N VAL A 186 3.49 2.18 -9.89
CA VAL A 186 2.08 2.62 -9.78
C VAL A 186 1.62 2.65 -8.32
N THR A 187 2.04 1.68 -7.51
CA THR A 187 1.70 1.59 -6.08
C THR A 187 2.54 2.52 -5.21
N ASN A 188 3.73 2.93 -5.70
CA ASN A 188 4.73 3.76 -5.03
C ASN A 188 5.24 4.81 -6.03
N GLN A 189 4.38 5.80 -6.31
CA GLN A 189 4.51 6.61 -7.54
C GLN A 189 5.36 7.88 -7.41
N THR A 190 5.97 8.15 -6.24
CA THR A 190 6.76 9.37 -6.02
C THR A 190 8.23 9.04 -5.72
N VAL A 191 9.14 9.99 -5.94
CA VAL A 191 10.54 9.83 -5.51
C VAL A 191 10.65 9.60 -4.00
N ASN A 192 9.72 10.15 -3.23
CA ASN A 192 9.66 9.99 -1.79
C ASN A 192 9.19 8.59 -1.35
N SER A 193 8.41 7.88 -2.16
CA SER A 193 7.97 6.50 -1.91
C SER A 193 9.15 5.56 -1.64
N TYR A 194 10.26 5.74 -2.35
CA TYR A 194 11.47 4.91 -2.22
C TYR A 194 12.35 5.29 -1.02
N LYS A 195 12.03 6.36 -0.30
CA LYS A 195 12.58 6.67 1.01
C LYS A 195 11.84 5.96 2.15
N ARG A 196 10.59 5.51 1.90
CA ARG A 196 9.86 4.60 2.78
C ARG A 196 10.29 3.16 2.55
N LEU A 197 10.41 2.70 1.31
CA LEU A 197 10.77 1.33 0.93
C LEU A 197 12.26 1.05 1.17
N VAL A 198 12.67 1.15 2.44
CA VAL A 198 14.04 0.87 2.89
C VAL A 198 14.01 -0.09 4.09
N PRO A 199 15.03 -0.96 4.26
CA PRO A 199 15.08 -1.90 5.37
C PRO A 199 15.07 -1.19 6.74
N GLY A 200 14.45 -1.82 7.75
CA GLY A 200 14.49 -1.36 9.14
C GLY A 200 13.40 -0.35 9.55
N PHE A 201 12.47 -0.01 8.66
CA PHE A 201 11.37 0.95 8.93
C PHE A 201 9.99 0.37 8.63
N GLU A 202 9.77 -0.91 8.92
CA GLU A 202 8.50 -1.64 8.77
C GLU A 202 7.88 -1.66 7.36
N ALA A 203 8.61 -1.20 6.35
CA ALA A 203 8.18 -1.27 4.96
C ALA A 203 8.78 -2.52 4.27
N PRO A 204 8.00 -3.24 3.45
CA PRO A 204 8.51 -4.40 2.74
C PRO A 204 9.46 -3.97 1.61
N VAL A 205 10.63 -4.57 1.57
CA VAL A 205 11.61 -4.37 0.50
C VAL A 205 11.89 -5.64 -0.30
N HIS A 206 11.49 -6.80 0.23
CA HIS A 206 11.73 -8.12 -0.34
C HIS A 206 10.44 -8.72 -0.90
N VAL A 207 10.53 -9.33 -2.07
CA VAL A 207 9.42 -10.00 -2.75
C VAL A 207 9.20 -11.38 -2.12
N SER A 208 8.46 -11.40 -1.03
CA SER A 208 8.19 -12.59 -0.22
C SER A 208 6.81 -12.52 0.41
N TRP A 209 6.37 -13.67 0.93
CA TRP A 209 5.16 -13.73 1.74
C TRP A 209 5.42 -14.45 3.05
N ALA A 210 4.65 -14.12 4.07
CA ALA A 210 4.70 -14.78 5.35
C ALA A 210 3.37 -14.66 6.10
N ARG A 211 3.17 -15.56 7.06
CA ARG A 211 1.99 -15.55 7.94
C ARG A 211 2.17 -14.59 9.12
N ASN A 212 3.32 -14.63 9.78
CA ASN A 212 3.58 -13.89 11.01
C ASN A 212 4.65 -12.81 10.87
N ASN A 213 5.39 -12.80 9.76
CA ASN A 213 6.50 -11.88 9.55
C ASN A 213 6.02 -10.60 8.86
N ARG A 214 6.19 -9.45 9.52
CA ARG A 214 5.85 -8.12 8.98
C ARG A 214 6.84 -7.60 7.93
N SER A 215 7.98 -8.29 7.73
CA SER A 215 8.95 -7.92 6.69
C SER A 215 8.55 -8.38 5.28
N GLY A 216 7.59 -9.31 5.17
CA GLY A 216 7.10 -9.81 3.90
C GLY A 216 6.26 -8.80 3.13
N LEU A 217 6.34 -8.85 1.79
CA LEU A 217 5.51 -8.06 0.90
C LEU A 217 4.02 -8.41 1.00
N ILE A 218 3.75 -9.71 1.17
CA ILE A 218 2.39 -10.21 1.43
C ILE A 218 2.38 -10.86 2.81
N ARG A 219 1.46 -10.42 3.65
CA ARG A 219 1.15 -11.06 4.93
C ARG A 219 -0.19 -11.78 4.82
N VAL A 220 -0.28 -12.98 5.42
CA VAL A 220 -1.53 -13.71 5.57
C VAL A 220 -2.00 -13.56 7.02
N PRO A 221 -2.97 -12.68 7.31
CA PRO A 221 -3.47 -12.49 8.67
C PRO A 221 -4.12 -13.76 9.20
N VAL A 222 -3.83 -14.10 10.46
CA VAL A 222 -4.49 -15.21 11.14
C VAL A 222 -5.86 -14.73 11.65
N PRO A 223 -6.98 -15.30 11.17
CA PRO A 223 -8.30 -14.92 11.68
C PRO A 223 -8.42 -15.28 13.16
N LYS A 224 -8.98 -14.37 13.99
CA LYS A 224 -9.18 -14.57 15.43
C LYS A 224 -10.13 -15.74 15.75
N LYS A 225 -10.98 -16.13 14.81
CA LYS A 225 -11.85 -17.32 14.81
C LYS A 225 -11.87 -17.88 13.39
N ALA A 226 -12.12 -19.18 13.24
CA ALA A 226 -12.37 -19.79 11.95
C ALA A 226 -13.62 -19.14 11.30
N ASN A 227 -13.41 -18.07 10.58
CA ASN A 227 -14.45 -17.35 9.84
C ASN A 227 -14.06 -17.33 8.36
N PRO A 228 -14.70 -18.14 7.51
CA PRO A 228 -14.43 -18.21 6.08
C PRO A 228 -14.46 -16.84 5.40
N SER A 229 -15.46 -16.01 5.74
CA SER A 229 -15.63 -14.69 5.12
C SER A 229 -14.50 -13.70 5.46
N ALA A 230 -13.72 -13.93 6.52
CA ALA A 230 -12.62 -13.09 6.94
C ALA A 230 -11.26 -13.48 6.33
N THR A 231 -11.21 -14.54 5.50
CA THR A 231 -9.97 -14.96 4.84
C THR A 231 -9.53 -13.90 3.81
N ARG A 232 -8.32 -13.41 3.99
CA ARG A 232 -7.76 -12.33 3.19
C ARG A 232 -6.24 -12.39 3.19
N ILE A 233 -5.64 -11.68 2.27
CA ILE A 233 -4.21 -11.39 2.26
C ILE A 233 -4.01 -9.88 2.46
N GLU A 234 -2.86 -9.48 2.96
CA GLU A 234 -2.46 -8.09 3.13
C GLU A 234 -1.26 -7.81 2.22
N TYR A 235 -1.43 -6.90 1.27
CA TYR A 235 -0.37 -6.43 0.37
C TYR A 235 0.19 -5.12 0.90
N ARG A 236 1.47 -5.09 1.30
CA ARG A 236 2.02 -4.10 2.21
C ARG A 236 2.85 -2.98 1.55
N SER A 237 3.25 -3.12 0.28
CA SER A 237 4.12 -2.12 -0.37
C SER A 237 3.45 -0.79 -0.70
N PRO A 238 2.16 -0.71 -1.08
CA PRO A 238 1.56 0.55 -1.48
C PRO A 238 1.70 1.65 -0.42
N ASP A 239 1.80 2.89 -0.86
CA ASP A 239 1.76 4.05 0.02
C ASP A 239 0.54 4.94 -0.24
N PRO A 240 0.12 5.76 0.73
CA PRO A 240 -1.12 6.53 0.64
C PRO A 240 -1.04 7.71 -0.33
N ALA A 241 0.09 7.96 -0.99
CA ALA A 241 0.20 8.97 -2.05
C ALA A 241 -0.20 8.45 -3.44
N CYS A 242 -0.30 7.12 -3.63
CA CYS A 242 -0.63 6.53 -4.93
C CYS A 242 -2.07 6.87 -5.37
N ASN A 243 -2.32 6.78 -6.68
CA ASN A 243 -3.69 6.85 -7.21
C ASN A 243 -4.41 5.53 -6.95
N PRO A 244 -5.46 5.47 -6.10
CA PRO A 244 -6.09 4.21 -5.71
C PRO A 244 -6.70 3.46 -6.88
N TYR A 245 -7.29 4.16 -7.85
CA TYR A 245 -7.86 3.51 -9.02
C TYR A 245 -6.81 2.77 -9.86
N LEU A 246 -5.64 3.39 -10.06
CA LEU A 246 -4.54 2.78 -10.82
C LEU A 246 -3.86 1.67 -10.01
N ALA A 247 -3.60 1.91 -8.72
CA ALA A 247 -2.99 0.94 -7.83
C ALA A 247 -3.85 -0.34 -7.72
N PHE A 248 -5.15 -0.20 -7.45
CA PHE A 248 -6.06 -1.35 -7.37
C PHE A 248 -6.18 -2.08 -8.71
N SER A 249 -6.09 -1.37 -9.83
CA SER A 249 -6.11 -1.98 -11.17
C SER A 249 -4.92 -2.89 -11.41
N VAL A 250 -3.70 -2.42 -11.11
CA VAL A 250 -2.48 -3.21 -11.38
C VAL A 250 -2.33 -4.37 -10.38
N ILE A 251 -2.76 -4.18 -9.13
CA ILE A 251 -2.81 -5.22 -8.11
C ILE A 251 -3.78 -6.33 -8.53
N LEU A 252 -5.00 -5.98 -8.91
CA LEU A 252 -5.98 -6.95 -9.40
C LEU A 252 -5.47 -7.67 -10.65
N ALA A 253 -4.92 -6.95 -11.62
CA ALA A 253 -4.39 -7.53 -12.85
C ALA A 253 -3.26 -8.53 -12.57
N ALA A 254 -2.36 -8.23 -11.63
CA ALA A 254 -1.28 -9.12 -11.22
C ALA A 254 -1.81 -10.41 -10.57
N GLY A 255 -2.75 -10.28 -9.63
CA GLY A 255 -3.37 -11.42 -8.97
C GLY A 255 -4.16 -12.32 -9.95
N LEU A 256 -4.99 -11.72 -10.82
CA LEU A 256 -5.74 -12.47 -11.84
C LEU A 256 -4.81 -13.18 -12.83
N ARG A 257 -3.68 -12.56 -13.21
CA ARG A 257 -2.68 -13.21 -14.07
C ARG A 257 -2.11 -14.47 -13.40
N GLY A 258 -1.88 -14.44 -12.09
CA GLY A 258 -1.45 -15.62 -11.33
C GLY A 258 -2.47 -16.77 -11.40
N ILE A 259 -3.76 -16.45 -11.29
CA ILE A 259 -4.85 -17.42 -11.43
C ILE A 259 -4.92 -17.98 -12.86
N GLU A 260 -4.93 -17.11 -13.87
CA GLU A 260 -5.04 -17.47 -15.29
C GLU A 260 -3.88 -18.33 -15.79
N GLN A 261 -2.68 -18.04 -15.31
CA GLN A 261 -1.45 -18.74 -15.73
C GLN A 261 -1.04 -19.86 -14.77
N ASN A 262 -1.85 -20.14 -13.73
CA ASN A 262 -1.58 -21.15 -12.72
C ASN A 262 -0.19 -21.02 -12.08
N TYR A 263 0.18 -19.81 -11.65
CA TYR A 263 1.47 -19.59 -10.99
C TYR A 263 1.54 -20.35 -9.67
N GLU A 264 2.72 -20.90 -9.40
CA GLU A 264 3.01 -21.57 -8.13
C GLU A 264 3.46 -20.58 -7.08
N LEU A 265 2.88 -20.66 -5.88
CA LEU A 265 3.29 -19.82 -4.75
C LEU A 265 4.63 -20.34 -4.23
N PRO A 266 5.68 -19.48 -4.13
CA PRO A 266 6.94 -19.87 -3.54
C PRO A 266 6.80 -20.23 -2.06
N ALA A 267 7.83 -20.83 -1.48
CA ALA A 267 7.85 -21.15 -0.05
C ALA A 267 7.69 -19.90 0.82
N GLU A 268 7.04 -20.06 1.97
CA GLU A 268 6.91 -19.00 2.98
C GLU A 268 8.29 -18.57 3.50
N ALA A 269 8.47 -17.26 3.71
CA ALA A 269 9.68 -16.69 4.27
C ALA A 269 9.53 -16.53 5.80
N ASP A 270 9.86 -17.57 6.55
CA ASP A 270 9.73 -17.58 8.03
C ASP A 270 10.80 -16.75 8.75
N ALA A 271 11.93 -16.45 8.09
CA ALA A 271 13.03 -15.70 8.67
C ALA A 271 12.79 -14.20 8.65
N ASN A 272 13.40 -13.46 9.59
CA ASN A 272 13.43 -11.99 9.52
C ASN A 272 14.35 -11.54 8.38
N LEU A 273 13.77 -11.22 7.25
CA LEU A 273 14.49 -10.84 6.04
C LEU A 273 15.32 -9.56 6.19
N PHE A 274 14.98 -8.68 7.14
CA PHE A 274 15.74 -7.46 7.39
C PHE A 274 17.11 -7.69 8.03
N GLU A 275 17.31 -8.84 8.67
CA GLU A 275 18.58 -9.25 9.31
C GLU A 275 19.46 -10.11 8.40
N MET A 276 18.95 -10.51 7.22
CA MET A 276 19.69 -11.35 6.28
C MET A 276 20.60 -10.52 5.37
N HIS A 277 21.75 -11.10 5.02
CA HIS A 277 22.64 -10.50 4.02
C HIS A 277 22.12 -10.77 2.60
N ASP A 278 22.38 -9.84 1.66
CA ASP A 278 21.94 -9.95 0.27
C ASP A 278 22.30 -11.29 -0.38
N GLY A 279 23.51 -11.80 -0.12
CA GLY A 279 23.94 -13.09 -0.65
C GLY A 279 23.18 -14.33 -0.11
N ASP A 280 22.48 -14.20 1.02
CA ASP A 280 21.62 -15.27 1.55
C ASP A 280 20.20 -15.14 0.99
N LEU A 281 19.73 -13.94 0.74
CA LEU A 281 18.47 -13.66 0.03
C LEU A 281 18.53 -14.19 -1.41
N ASP A 282 19.64 -13.97 -2.12
CA ASP A 282 19.88 -14.49 -3.47
C ASP A 282 19.83 -16.04 -3.51
N LYS A 283 20.39 -16.71 -2.50
CA LYS A 283 20.32 -18.18 -2.39
C LYS A 283 18.89 -18.70 -2.20
N LEU A 284 18.05 -17.90 -1.53
CA LEU A 284 16.62 -18.21 -1.33
C LEU A 284 15.76 -17.81 -2.54
N GLY A 285 16.33 -17.16 -3.55
CA GLY A 285 15.60 -16.65 -4.70
C GLY A 285 14.66 -15.51 -4.37
N ILE A 286 14.90 -14.78 -3.28
CA ILE A 286 14.07 -13.65 -2.83
C ILE A 286 14.59 -12.37 -3.48
N ALA A 287 13.84 -11.84 -4.43
CA ALA A 287 14.16 -10.59 -5.11
C ALA A 287 13.84 -9.37 -4.21
N GLN A 288 14.49 -8.25 -4.50
CA GLN A 288 14.16 -6.95 -3.90
C GLN A 288 13.23 -6.15 -4.81
N LEU A 289 12.38 -5.33 -4.21
CA LEU A 289 11.61 -4.31 -4.93
C LEU A 289 12.56 -3.23 -5.49
N PRO A 290 12.17 -2.53 -6.57
CA PRO A 290 12.93 -1.39 -7.08
C PRO A 290 13.25 -0.39 -5.96
N GLN A 291 14.48 0.11 -5.91
CA GLN A 291 14.98 0.99 -4.85
C GLN A 291 14.89 2.48 -5.21
N SER A 292 14.41 2.80 -6.40
CA SER A 292 14.21 4.17 -6.86
C SER A 292 13.05 4.26 -7.84
N LEU A 293 12.45 5.45 -7.95
CA LEU A 293 11.43 5.70 -8.97
C LEU A 293 11.96 5.42 -10.40
N SER A 294 13.23 5.73 -10.67
CA SER A 294 13.85 5.45 -11.97
C SER A 294 13.89 3.97 -12.29
N GLU A 295 14.31 3.16 -11.33
CA GLU A 295 14.38 1.71 -11.47
C GLU A 295 12.99 1.11 -11.67
N ALA A 296 12.01 1.49 -10.85
CA ALA A 296 10.63 1.04 -10.97
C ALA A 296 10.02 1.43 -12.33
N LEU A 297 10.29 2.62 -12.84
CA LEU A 297 9.83 3.06 -14.16
C LEU A 297 10.48 2.27 -15.30
N ASN A 298 11.74 1.87 -15.17
CA ASN A 298 12.41 1.03 -16.17
C ASN A 298 11.79 -0.36 -16.22
N VAL A 299 11.47 -0.96 -15.06
CA VAL A 299 10.78 -2.26 -14.99
C VAL A 299 9.36 -2.13 -15.54
N MET A 300 8.61 -1.11 -15.13
CA MET A 300 7.24 -0.86 -15.62
C MET A 300 7.17 -0.72 -17.14
N GLU A 301 8.12 -0.01 -17.74
CA GLU A 301 8.14 0.26 -19.20
C GLU A 301 8.14 -1.03 -20.02
N SER A 302 8.79 -2.08 -19.52
CA SER A 302 8.87 -3.39 -20.17
C SER A 302 7.66 -4.29 -19.85
N SER A 303 6.79 -3.87 -18.92
CA SER A 303 5.69 -4.69 -18.44
C SER A 303 4.49 -4.69 -19.39
N THR A 304 4.20 -5.85 -19.95
CA THR A 304 2.95 -6.05 -20.70
C THR A 304 1.74 -6.05 -19.78
N LEU A 305 1.87 -6.59 -18.57
CA LEU A 305 0.79 -6.61 -17.57
C LEU A 305 0.32 -5.21 -17.21
N VAL A 306 1.23 -4.31 -16.87
CA VAL A 306 0.88 -2.94 -16.45
C VAL A 306 0.32 -2.16 -17.64
N ARG A 307 0.88 -2.33 -18.84
CA ARG A 307 0.36 -1.72 -20.08
C ARG A 307 -1.07 -2.15 -20.38
N GLU A 308 -1.38 -3.44 -20.28
CA GLU A 308 -2.73 -3.97 -20.45
C GLU A 308 -3.69 -3.46 -19.36
N ALA A 309 -3.28 -3.47 -18.10
CA ALA A 309 -4.11 -3.05 -16.97
C ALA A 309 -4.48 -1.57 -17.06
N LEU A 310 -3.52 -0.68 -17.34
CA LEU A 310 -3.75 0.76 -17.43
C LEU A 310 -4.36 1.19 -18.78
N GLY A 311 -4.06 0.46 -19.84
CA GLY A 311 -4.30 0.83 -21.23
C GLY A 311 -3.27 1.83 -21.75
N GLU A 312 -2.98 1.77 -23.04
CA GLU A 312 -1.88 2.48 -23.71
C GLU A 312 -1.79 3.96 -23.32
N HIS A 313 -2.92 4.68 -23.41
CA HIS A 313 -2.93 6.12 -23.14
C HIS A 313 -2.48 6.49 -21.72
N ILE A 314 -3.03 5.81 -20.69
CA ILE A 314 -2.66 6.11 -19.29
C ILE A 314 -1.25 5.62 -18.99
N PHE A 315 -0.86 4.47 -19.51
CA PHE A 315 0.48 3.92 -19.37
C PHE A 315 1.55 4.89 -19.88
N GLU A 316 1.43 5.40 -21.09
CA GLU A 316 2.38 6.34 -21.69
C GLU A 316 2.42 7.69 -20.95
N TRP A 317 1.24 8.23 -20.57
CA TRP A 317 1.17 9.47 -19.80
C TRP A 317 1.77 9.34 -18.41
N PHE A 318 1.53 8.21 -17.74
CA PHE A 318 2.11 7.91 -16.43
C PHE A 318 3.64 7.87 -16.50
N LEU A 319 4.19 7.08 -17.42
CA LEU A 319 5.64 7.00 -17.64
C LEU A 319 6.24 8.37 -17.93
N ARG A 320 5.66 9.14 -18.85
CA ARG A 320 6.13 10.47 -19.21
C ARG A 320 6.12 11.41 -18.01
N ASN A 321 5.05 11.44 -17.23
CA ASN A 321 4.91 12.27 -16.04
C ASN A 321 5.95 11.92 -14.99
N LYS A 322 6.06 10.64 -14.64
CA LYS A 322 6.97 10.17 -13.59
C LYS A 322 8.45 10.25 -13.99
N ARG A 323 8.78 10.05 -15.23
CA ARG A 323 10.12 10.33 -15.76
C ARG A 323 10.48 11.81 -15.69
N SER A 324 9.51 12.72 -15.86
CA SER A 324 9.72 14.16 -15.66
C SER A 324 9.99 14.50 -14.21
N GLU A 325 9.22 13.91 -13.27
CA GLU A 325 9.45 14.05 -11.82
C GLU A 325 10.87 13.58 -11.44
N TRP A 326 11.26 12.38 -11.89
CA TRP A 326 12.59 11.85 -11.63
C TRP A 326 13.71 12.76 -12.17
N ARG A 327 13.57 13.28 -13.40
CA ARG A 327 14.55 14.22 -13.98
C ARG A 327 14.69 15.48 -13.13
N GLY A 328 13.58 16.05 -12.67
CA GLY A 328 13.60 17.21 -11.78
C GLY A 328 14.26 16.93 -10.44
N TYR A 329 14.00 15.75 -9.86
CA TYR A 329 14.60 15.34 -8.59
C TYR A 329 16.11 15.10 -8.70
N LYS A 330 16.57 14.33 -9.69
CA LYS A 330 17.98 13.93 -9.80
C LYS A 330 18.94 15.08 -10.12
N THR A 331 18.43 16.22 -10.54
CA THR A 331 19.24 17.42 -10.81
C THR A 331 19.36 18.36 -9.62
N GLN A 332 18.67 18.07 -8.53
CA GLN A 332 18.77 18.88 -7.32
C GLN A 332 20.07 18.61 -6.60
N VAL A 333 20.71 19.68 -6.12
CA VAL A 333 21.85 19.57 -5.20
C VAL A 333 21.30 19.65 -3.78
N THR A 334 21.40 18.55 -3.07
CA THR A 334 20.78 18.40 -1.74
C THR A 334 21.65 18.94 -0.61
N PRO A 335 21.08 19.31 0.54
CA PRO A 335 21.85 19.65 1.74
C PRO A 335 22.85 18.57 2.15
N PHE A 336 22.49 17.28 1.97
CA PHE A 336 23.39 16.16 2.23
C PHE A 336 24.65 16.23 1.38
N GLU A 337 24.53 16.49 0.08
CA GLU A 337 25.68 16.57 -0.84
C GLU A 337 26.57 17.77 -0.50
N LEU A 338 25.97 18.94 -0.25
CA LEU A 338 26.71 20.14 0.14
C LEU A 338 27.47 19.95 1.45
N GLN A 339 26.80 19.37 2.45
CA GLN A 339 27.39 19.11 3.75
C GLN A 339 28.54 18.10 3.67
N ARG A 340 28.38 17.05 2.84
CA ARG A 340 29.33 15.95 2.72
C ARG A 340 30.51 16.28 1.83
N TYR A 341 30.30 16.97 0.71
CA TYR A 341 31.29 17.08 -0.36
C TYR A 341 31.88 18.48 -0.54
N LEU A 342 31.14 19.56 -0.27
CA LEU A 342 31.58 20.92 -0.60
C LEU A 342 32.93 21.32 0.01
N LYS A 343 33.27 20.77 1.19
CA LYS A 343 34.53 21.08 1.88
C LYS A 343 35.58 19.96 1.75
N SER A 344 35.20 18.80 1.23
CA SER A 344 36.05 17.60 1.27
C SER A 344 36.63 17.21 -0.10
N ILE A 345 36.05 17.72 -1.17
CA ILE A 345 36.52 17.60 -2.57
C ILE A 345 36.50 19.02 -3.26
#